data_b609c20ab08718feed6f9ffb047fd912
#
_entry.id   b609c20ab08718feed6f9ffb047fd912
#
_cell.length_a   1.000
_cell.length_b   1.000
_cell.length_c   1.000
_cell.angle_alpha   90.00
_cell.angle_beta   90.00
_cell.angle_gamma   90.00
#
_symmetry.space_group_name_H-M   'P 1'
#
loop_
_entity.id
_entity.type
_entity.pdbx_description
1 polymer ?
#
loop_
_entity_poly.entity_id
_entity_poly.type
_entity_poly.pdbx_seq_one_letter_code
_entity_poly.pdbx_strand_id
1 'polypeptide(L)'
;MKIIDIQEKIVPINSEIENAYISFAKMDCSVVAIKTDVKVDGENVVGYGFHSNGRYAVSELLTKRFIPRIKAAEEKELLNDEGTNFSPEKIWKVMMQNEKPGGHGERSTAVGTIDMAVWDVISKIERLPLYEHLAKKYGDGKFTNQIFVYAARGYYSPGKDVQML
;
A
#
# COMPACT_ATOMS: atom_id res chain seq x y z
N MET A 1 -10.36 -2.30 19.24
CA MET A 1 -10.07 -1.83 17.88
C MET A 1 -9.69 -3.04 17.05
N LYS A 2 -10.37 -3.27 15.93
CA LYS A 2 -10.22 -4.49 15.12
C LYS A 2 -10.19 -4.18 13.64
N ILE A 3 -9.44 -4.98 12.91
CA ILE A 3 -9.63 -5.11 11.46
C ILE A 3 -10.85 -6.00 11.24
N ILE A 4 -11.89 -5.47 10.59
CA ILE A 4 -13.14 -6.20 10.33
C ILE A 4 -13.00 -7.03 9.05
N ASP A 5 -12.34 -6.47 8.03
CA ASP A 5 -12.14 -7.13 6.75
C ASP A 5 -10.90 -6.58 6.03
N ILE A 6 -10.31 -7.42 5.21
CA ILE A 6 -9.27 -7.05 4.26
C ILE A 6 -9.66 -7.63 2.91
N GLN A 7 -9.82 -6.77 1.94
CA GLN A 7 -10.18 -7.12 0.56
C GLN A 7 -9.05 -6.77 -0.39
N GLU A 8 -8.91 -7.54 -1.43
CA GLU A 8 -8.02 -7.27 -2.55
C GLU A 8 -8.82 -7.31 -3.85
N LYS A 9 -8.47 -6.42 -4.77
CA LYS A 9 -9.04 -6.38 -6.11
C LYS A 9 -7.96 -6.12 -7.15
N ILE A 10 -7.90 -6.99 -8.15
CA ILE A 10 -7.07 -6.78 -9.33
C ILE A 10 -7.74 -5.72 -10.23
N VAL A 11 -6.95 -4.74 -10.63
CA VAL A 11 -7.35 -3.70 -11.60
C VAL A 11 -6.43 -3.80 -12.81
N PRO A 12 -6.94 -4.14 -13.99
CA PRO A 12 -6.13 -4.18 -15.20
C PRO A 12 -5.68 -2.76 -15.58
N ILE A 13 -4.43 -2.65 -16.01
CA ILE A 13 -3.88 -1.40 -16.54
C ILE A 13 -4.03 -1.44 -18.07
N ASN A 14 -5.04 -0.77 -18.58
CA ASN A 14 -5.23 -0.64 -20.01
C ASN A 14 -4.43 0.58 -20.50
N SER A 15 -3.16 0.37 -20.83
CA SER A 15 -2.26 1.42 -21.26
C SER A 15 -1.63 1.09 -22.61
N GLU A 16 -1.55 2.09 -23.49
CA GLU A 16 -0.81 2.00 -24.75
C GLU A 16 0.68 2.37 -24.58
N ILE A 17 1.12 2.65 -23.36
CA ILE A 17 2.52 3.01 -23.08
C ILE A 17 3.40 1.78 -23.23
N GLU A 18 4.40 1.90 -24.06
CA GLU A 18 5.41 0.87 -24.26
C GLU A 18 6.78 1.49 -24.61
N ASN A 19 7.81 0.70 -24.51
CA ASN A 19 9.15 1.01 -25.00
C ASN A 19 9.74 -0.26 -25.64
N ALA A 20 11.01 -0.20 -26.08
CA ALA A 20 11.66 -1.33 -26.74
C ALA A 20 11.77 -2.61 -25.89
N TYR A 21 11.57 -2.51 -24.57
CA TYR A 21 11.75 -3.62 -23.63
C TYR A 21 10.46 -4.05 -22.94
N ILE A 22 9.55 -3.11 -22.64
CA ILE A 22 8.38 -3.38 -21.80
C ILE A 22 7.13 -2.71 -22.37
N SER A 23 5.99 -3.42 -22.31
CA SER A 23 4.67 -2.89 -22.60
C SER A 23 3.79 -2.99 -21.36
N PHE A 24 3.05 -1.93 -21.05
CA PHE A 24 2.14 -1.88 -19.91
C PHE A 24 0.73 -2.38 -20.23
N ALA A 25 0.47 -2.75 -21.49
CA ALA A 25 -0.86 -3.11 -21.98
C ALA A 25 -1.51 -4.30 -21.26
N LYS A 26 -0.71 -5.24 -20.74
CA LYS A 26 -1.19 -6.45 -20.08
C LYS A 26 -0.89 -6.49 -18.58
N MET A 27 -0.42 -5.40 -18.04
CA MET A 27 -0.10 -5.33 -16.61
C MET A 27 -1.35 -5.09 -15.78
N ASP A 28 -1.30 -5.46 -14.54
CA ASP A 28 -2.35 -5.22 -13.56
C ASP A 28 -1.80 -4.53 -12.30
N CYS A 29 -2.71 -4.12 -11.44
CA CYS A 29 -2.44 -3.55 -10.15
C CYS A 29 -3.40 -4.17 -9.14
N SER A 30 -2.90 -4.68 -8.03
CA SER A 30 -3.74 -5.06 -6.90
C SER A 30 -3.98 -3.86 -6.01
N VAL A 31 -5.24 -3.63 -5.66
CA VAL A 31 -5.67 -2.65 -4.66
C VAL A 31 -6.14 -3.39 -3.42
N VAL A 32 -5.60 -3.03 -2.26
CA VAL A 32 -5.99 -3.59 -0.96
C VAL A 32 -6.79 -2.55 -0.19
N ALA A 33 -7.90 -2.98 0.41
CA ALA A 33 -8.70 -2.18 1.33
C ALA A 33 -8.74 -2.88 2.70
N ILE A 34 -8.35 -2.17 3.75
CA ILE A 34 -8.42 -2.63 5.16
C ILE A 34 -9.54 -1.86 5.84
N LYS A 35 -10.61 -2.56 6.20
CA LYS A 35 -11.75 -2.01 6.94
C LYS A 35 -11.61 -2.28 8.42
N THR A 36 -11.82 -1.25 9.25
CA THR A 36 -11.76 -1.35 10.71
C THR A 36 -13.12 -1.12 11.36
N ASP A 37 -13.23 -1.47 12.66
CA ASP A 37 -14.39 -1.11 13.50
C ASP A 37 -14.33 0.33 14.03
N VAL A 38 -13.20 1.04 13.83
CA VAL A 38 -13.04 2.43 14.25
C VAL A 38 -13.88 3.32 13.35
N LYS A 39 -14.61 4.25 13.98
CA LYS A 39 -15.43 5.23 13.27
C LYS A 39 -14.84 6.63 13.38
N VAL A 40 -14.76 7.29 12.26
CA VAL A 40 -14.44 8.71 12.13
C VAL A 40 -15.61 9.37 11.37
N ASP A 41 -16.18 10.40 11.94
CA ASP A 41 -17.35 11.12 11.40
C ASP A 41 -18.55 10.20 11.07
N GLY A 42 -18.73 9.14 11.90
CA GLY A 42 -19.81 8.15 11.76
C GLY A 42 -19.54 6.97 10.84
N GLU A 43 -18.50 7.05 10.00
CA GLU A 43 -18.13 6.01 9.03
C GLU A 43 -16.96 5.17 9.51
N ASN A 44 -16.99 3.88 9.17
CA ASN A 44 -15.85 3.01 9.45
C ASN A 44 -14.60 3.48 8.69
N VAL A 45 -13.47 3.55 9.38
CA VAL A 45 -12.20 3.86 8.74
C VAL A 45 -11.80 2.71 7.81
N VAL A 46 -11.50 3.07 6.57
CA VAL A 46 -10.97 2.17 5.54
C VAL A 46 -9.66 2.75 5.01
N GLY A 47 -8.60 1.97 5.08
CA GLY A 47 -7.31 2.31 4.49
C GLY A 47 -7.08 1.58 3.18
N TYR A 48 -6.40 2.24 2.25
CA TYR A 48 -6.13 1.73 0.92
C TYR A 48 -4.64 1.68 0.63
N GLY A 49 -4.23 0.63 -0.07
CA GLY A 49 -2.89 0.49 -0.62
C GLY A 49 -2.95 -0.16 -1.99
N PHE A 50 -1.96 0.11 -2.81
CA PHE A 50 -1.85 -0.51 -4.13
C PHE A 50 -0.37 -0.67 -4.51
N HIS A 51 -0.06 -1.62 -5.36
CA HIS A 51 1.29 -1.73 -5.90
C HIS A 51 1.45 -0.94 -7.20
N SER A 52 2.68 -0.55 -7.49
CA SER A 52 3.02 0.08 -8.75
C SER A 52 2.78 -0.87 -9.93
N ASN A 53 2.51 -0.31 -11.09
CA ASN A 53 2.42 -1.04 -12.35
C ASN A 53 3.70 -1.85 -12.65
N GLY A 54 3.62 -2.78 -13.57
CA GLY A 54 4.73 -3.63 -13.98
C GLY A 54 4.90 -4.89 -13.15
N ARG A 55 3.91 -5.26 -12.36
CA ARG A 55 3.90 -6.47 -11.55
C ARG A 55 2.73 -7.36 -11.92
N TYR A 56 2.97 -8.66 -11.90
CA TYR A 56 1.97 -9.69 -12.14
C TYR A 56 1.91 -10.63 -10.92
N ALA A 57 0.80 -11.33 -10.79
CA ALA A 57 0.61 -12.39 -9.80
C ALA A 57 0.78 -11.97 -8.32
N VAL A 58 0.75 -10.67 -7.99
CA VAL A 58 0.84 -10.19 -6.60
C VAL A 58 -0.42 -10.56 -5.80
N SER A 59 -1.56 -10.65 -6.46
CA SER A 59 -2.85 -11.02 -5.85
C SER A 59 -2.79 -12.34 -5.09
N GLU A 60 -2.19 -13.38 -5.63
CA GLU A 60 -2.06 -14.67 -4.93
C GLU A 60 -1.19 -14.58 -3.66
N LEU A 61 -0.14 -13.78 -3.68
CA LEU A 61 0.66 -13.51 -2.47
C LEU A 61 -0.16 -12.77 -1.42
N LEU A 62 -0.97 -11.80 -1.83
CA LEU A 62 -1.85 -11.06 -0.93
C LEU A 62 -2.92 -11.98 -0.34
N THR A 63 -3.70 -12.63 -1.19
CA THR A 63 -4.92 -13.36 -0.79
C THR A 63 -4.66 -14.73 -0.16
N LYS A 64 -3.59 -15.42 -0.55
CA LYS A 64 -3.27 -16.77 -0.06
C LYS A 64 -2.21 -16.80 1.04
N ARG A 65 -1.44 -15.72 1.19
CA ARG A 65 -0.29 -15.74 2.10
C ARG A 65 -0.36 -14.67 3.18
N PHE A 66 -0.40 -13.38 2.84
CA PHE A 66 -0.23 -12.31 3.81
C PHE A 66 -1.54 -11.88 4.49
N ILE A 67 -2.62 -11.69 3.74
CA ILE A 67 -3.93 -11.34 4.31
C ILE A 67 -4.41 -12.42 5.31
N PRO A 68 -4.33 -13.74 5.03
CA PRO A 68 -4.72 -14.75 5.98
C PRO A 68 -3.94 -14.70 7.30
N ARG A 69 -2.66 -14.34 7.29
CA ARG A 69 -1.86 -14.20 8.51
C ARG A 69 -2.37 -13.07 9.39
N ILE A 70 -2.69 -11.93 8.80
CA ILE A 70 -3.25 -10.78 9.54
C ILE A 70 -4.62 -11.14 10.10
N LYS A 71 -5.47 -11.80 9.32
CA LYS A 71 -6.80 -12.24 9.77
C LYS A 71 -6.76 -13.27 10.88
N ALA A 72 -5.69 -14.06 10.98
CA ALA A 72 -5.49 -15.08 12.02
C ALA A 72 -4.79 -14.55 13.27
N ALA A 73 -4.19 -13.35 13.22
CA ALA A 73 -3.47 -12.77 14.33
C ALA A 73 -4.42 -12.30 15.45
N GLU A 74 -3.95 -12.36 16.70
CA GLU A 74 -4.66 -11.77 17.84
C GLU A 74 -4.58 -10.23 17.76
N GLU A 75 -5.60 -9.54 18.29
CA GLU A 75 -5.66 -8.08 18.27
C GLU A 75 -4.40 -7.42 18.86
N LYS A 76 -3.86 -7.95 19.96
CA LYS A 76 -2.63 -7.43 20.59
C LYS A 76 -1.39 -7.49 19.70
N GLU A 77 -1.39 -8.37 18.70
CA GLU A 77 -0.32 -8.50 17.72
C GLU A 77 -0.41 -7.47 16.58
N LEU A 78 -1.52 -6.75 16.50
CA LEU A 78 -1.79 -5.76 15.46
C LEU A 78 -1.80 -4.32 15.99
N LEU A 79 -1.99 -4.15 17.31
CA LEU A 79 -2.12 -2.84 17.94
C LEU A 79 -0.79 -2.35 18.53
N ASN A 80 -0.64 -1.02 18.65
CA ASN A 80 0.42 -0.41 19.43
C ASN A 80 0.31 -0.83 20.91
N ASP A 81 1.31 -0.53 21.72
CA ASP A 81 1.37 -1.00 23.10
C ASP A 81 0.28 -0.34 23.98
N GLU A 82 -0.16 0.85 23.63
CA GLU A 82 -1.25 1.58 24.28
C GLU A 82 -2.64 1.09 23.84
N GLY A 83 -2.76 0.28 22.80
CA GLY A 83 -4.03 -0.18 22.24
C GLY A 83 -4.87 0.92 21.57
N THR A 84 -4.27 2.07 21.28
CA THR A 84 -4.96 3.27 20.78
C THR A 84 -4.97 3.37 19.26
N ASN A 85 -4.07 2.64 18.57
CA ASN A 85 -4.00 2.57 17.13
C ASN A 85 -3.35 1.25 16.67
N PHE A 86 -3.36 0.97 15.39
CA PHE A 86 -2.61 -0.14 14.80
C PHE A 86 -1.11 0.15 14.82
N SER A 87 -0.29 -0.92 14.91
CA SER A 87 1.16 -0.85 14.80
C SER A 87 1.63 -1.40 13.45
N PRO A 88 2.16 -0.57 12.56
CA PRO A 88 2.65 -1.04 11.28
C PRO A 88 3.81 -2.02 11.47
N GLU A 89 4.65 -1.82 12.47
CA GLU A 89 5.78 -2.70 12.79
C GLU A 89 5.32 -4.10 13.24
N LYS A 90 4.27 -4.17 14.08
CA LYS A 90 3.71 -5.44 14.52
C LYS A 90 2.99 -6.16 13.38
N ILE A 91 2.19 -5.44 12.58
CA ILE A 91 1.51 -6.01 11.41
C ILE A 91 2.54 -6.53 10.40
N TRP A 92 3.63 -5.77 10.17
CA TRP A 92 4.73 -6.23 9.32
C TRP A 92 5.35 -7.53 9.85
N LYS A 93 5.60 -7.63 11.18
CA LYS A 93 6.11 -8.87 11.81
C LYS A 93 5.16 -10.05 11.61
N VAL A 94 3.84 -9.84 11.74
CA VAL A 94 2.83 -10.86 11.48
C VAL A 94 2.90 -11.34 10.03
N MET A 95 2.98 -10.42 9.08
CA MET A 95 3.13 -10.78 7.66
C MET A 95 4.40 -11.59 7.40
N MET A 96 5.50 -11.25 8.07
CA MET A 96 6.82 -11.85 7.84
C MET A 96 7.08 -13.12 8.66
N GLN A 97 6.12 -13.62 9.42
CA GLN A 97 6.24 -14.89 10.13
C GLN A 97 6.56 -16.03 9.15
N ASN A 98 7.55 -16.86 9.52
CA ASN A 98 8.03 -17.99 8.70
C ASN A 98 8.53 -17.61 7.30
N GLU A 99 8.90 -16.36 7.08
CA GLU A 99 9.59 -15.95 5.87
C GLU A 99 11.10 -16.13 6.01
N LYS A 100 11.73 -16.70 4.98
CA LYS A 100 13.19 -16.72 4.91
C LYS A 100 13.74 -15.30 4.75
N PRO A 101 14.91 -14.99 5.33
CA PRO A 101 15.59 -13.71 5.10
C PRO A 101 15.83 -13.44 3.62
N GLY A 102 15.93 -12.16 3.27
CA GLY A 102 16.13 -11.69 1.90
C GLY A 102 14.83 -11.53 1.13
N GLY A 103 14.97 -11.20 -0.11
CA GLY A 103 13.86 -11.10 -1.04
C GLY A 103 13.52 -9.67 -1.43
N HIS A 104 13.79 -9.43 -2.68
CA HIS A 104 13.25 -8.33 -3.46
C HIS A 104 12.14 -8.90 -4.36
N GLY A 105 11.45 -8.06 -5.08
CA GLY A 105 10.44 -8.46 -6.04
C GLY A 105 9.06 -8.69 -5.42
N GLU A 106 8.35 -9.69 -5.87
CA GLU A 106 6.90 -9.83 -5.67
C GLU A 106 6.49 -9.94 -4.20
N ARG A 107 7.29 -10.63 -3.37
CA ARG A 107 7.02 -10.71 -1.93
C ARG A 107 7.04 -9.33 -1.27
N SER A 108 8.08 -8.56 -1.52
CA SER A 108 8.21 -7.21 -0.95
C SER A 108 7.13 -6.27 -1.48
N THR A 109 6.75 -6.41 -2.75
CA THR A 109 5.65 -5.67 -3.36
C THR A 109 4.32 -5.98 -2.66
N ALA A 110 4.01 -7.25 -2.43
CA ALA A 110 2.79 -7.66 -1.74
C ALA A 110 2.72 -7.14 -0.29
N VAL A 111 3.82 -7.29 0.45
CA VAL A 111 3.92 -6.77 1.83
C VAL A 111 3.77 -5.25 1.84
N GLY A 112 4.47 -4.53 0.96
CA GLY A 112 4.38 -3.08 0.84
C GLY A 112 2.98 -2.58 0.47
N THR A 113 2.23 -3.33 -0.34
CA THR A 113 0.83 -2.99 -0.68
C THR A 113 -0.07 -3.00 0.56
N ILE A 114 0.07 -4.01 1.42
CA ILE A 114 -0.68 -4.06 2.68
C ILE A 114 -0.18 -2.99 3.64
N ASP A 115 1.13 -2.79 3.75
CA ASP A 115 1.74 -1.80 4.63
C ASP A 115 1.25 -0.38 4.31
N MET A 116 1.14 0.00 3.04
CA MET A 116 0.53 1.26 2.62
C MET A 116 -0.91 1.40 3.13
N ALA A 117 -1.73 0.35 3.02
CA ALA A 117 -3.10 0.37 3.51
C ALA A 117 -3.16 0.50 5.04
N VAL A 118 -2.23 -0.12 5.76
CA VAL A 118 -2.10 0.01 7.23
C VAL A 118 -1.76 1.45 7.61
N TRP A 119 -0.78 2.06 6.97
CA TRP A 119 -0.41 3.46 7.22
C TRP A 119 -1.54 4.44 6.90
N ASP A 120 -2.32 4.16 5.85
CA ASP A 120 -3.50 4.97 5.51
C ASP A 120 -4.60 4.84 6.58
N VAL A 121 -4.82 3.63 7.14
CA VAL A 121 -5.72 3.44 8.29
C VAL A 121 -5.24 4.28 9.48
N ILE A 122 -3.97 4.15 9.86
CA ILE A 122 -3.39 4.78 11.05
C ILE A 122 -3.55 6.30 10.98
N SER A 123 -3.18 6.89 9.84
CA SER A 123 -3.25 8.33 9.65
C SER A 123 -4.70 8.85 9.66
N LYS A 124 -5.64 8.10 9.10
CA LYS A 124 -7.08 8.43 9.14
C LYS A 124 -7.67 8.36 10.54
N ILE A 125 -7.28 7.36 11.34
CA ILE A 125 -7.69 7.27 12.75
C ILE A 125 -7.22 8.50 13.53
N GLU A 126 -5.99 8.96 13.30
CA GLU A 126 -5.42 10.14 13.94
C GLU A 126 -5.87 11.47 13.33
N ARG A 127 -6.63 11.42 12.22
CA ARG A 127 -7.06 12.61 11.46
C ARG A 127 -5.90 13.49 11.00
N LEU A 128 -4.77 12.84 10.65
CA LEU A 128 -3.58 13.50 10.16
C LEU A 128 -3.26 13.03 8.73
N PRO A 129 -2.77 13.91 7.86
CA PRO A 129 -2.13 13.47 6.63
C PRO A 129 -0.93 12.56 6.96
N LEU A 130 -0.69 11.54 6.15
CA LEU A 130 0.36 10.55 6.41
C LEU A 130 1.74 11.19 6.58
N TYR A 131 2.09 12.20 5.78
CA TYR A 131 3.39 12.88 5.90
C TYR A 131 3.58 13.58 7.25
N GLU A 132 2.52 14.15 7.81
CA GLU A 132 2.54 14.78 9.13
C GLU A 132 2.67 13.74 10.24
N HIS A 133 1.91 12.63 10.13
CA HIS A 133 2.03 11.51 11.04
C HIS A 133 3.47 10.96 11.08
N LEU A 134 4.07 10.72 9.90
CA LEU A 134 5.44 10.23 9.80
C LEU A 134 6.47 11.21 10.38
N ALA A 135 6.30 12.51 10.13
CA ALA A 135 7.18 13.53 10.68
C ALA A 135 7.12 13.58 12.22
N LYS A 136 5.93 13.40 12.81
CA LYS A 136 5.76 13.32 14.27
C LYS A 136 6.33 12.02 14.85
N LYS A 137 6.15 10.91 14.17
CA LYS A 137 6.58 9.60 14.68
C LYS A 137 8.09 9.36 14.56
N TYR A 138 8.70 9.75 13.45
CA TYR A 138 10.10 9.42 13.13
C TYR A 138 11.03 10.62 13.05
N GLY A 139 10.50 11.83 13.14
CA GLY A 139 11.27 13.08 13.08
C GLY A 139 11.04 13.96 14.30
N ASP A 140 11.33 15.25 14.13
CA ASP A 140 11.11 16.29 15.15
C ASP A 140 9.73 16.98 15.02
N GLY A 141 8.82 16.39 14.28
CA GLY A 141 7.49 16.92 13.99
C GLY A 141 7.47 18.00 12.89
N LYS A 142 8.63 18.39 12.37
CA LYS A 142 8.69 19.36 11.28
C LYS A 142 8.54 18.67 9.94
N PHE A 143 7.84 19.32 9.04
CA PHE A 143 7.66 18.85 7.66
C PHE A 143 7.59 20.02 6.70
N THR A 144 7.92 19.79 5.44
CA THR A 144 7.65 20.73 4.36
C THR A 144 6.35 20.35 3.65
N ASN A 145 5.51 21.34 3.38
CA ASN A 145 4.29 21.19 2.59
C ASN A 145 4.50 21.51 1.11
N GLN A 146 5.73 21.80 0.72
CA GLN A 146 6.13 22.11 -0.65
C GLN A 146 7.31 21.24 -1.02
N ILE A 147 7.22 20.54 -2.14
CA ILE A 147 8.30 19.76 -2.71
C ILE A 147 8.56 20.20 -4.15
N PHE A 148 9.82 20.16 -4.55
CA PHE A 148 10.17 20.37 -5.95
C PHE A 148 9.64 19.19 -6.79
N VAL A 149 8.97 19.51 -7.88
CA VAL A 149 8.48 18.52 -8.85
C VAL A 149 8.92 18.91 -10.26
N TYR A 150 9.04 17.91 -11.12
CA TYR A 150 9.22 18.11 -12.55
C TYR A 150 8.24 17.24 -13.32
N ALA A 151 7.80 17.72 -14.47
CA ALA A 151 6.93 16.95 -15.35
C ALA A 151 7.78 16.02 -16.23
N ALA A 152 7.61 14.71 -16.08
CA ALA A 152 8.16 13.77 -17.01
C ALA A 152 7.27 13.74 -18.27
N ARG A 153 7.88 13.94 -19.43
CA ARG A 153 7.23 13.87 -20.74
C ARG A 153 7.97 12.85 -21.65
N GLY A 154 7.42 12.57 -22.80
CA GLY A 154 8.05 11.73 -23.80
C GLY A 154 7.77 10.24 -23.62
N TYR A 155 6.56 9.89 -23.26
CA TYR A 155 6.13 8.49 -23.33
C TYR A 155 5.98 8.07 -24.80
N TYR A 156 6.52 6.90 -25.11
CA TYR A 156 6.36 6.32 -26.44
C TYR A 156 4.92 5.87 -26.63
N SER A 157 4.26 6.44 -27.63
CA SER A 157 2.94 5.99 -28.09
C SER A 157 3.03 5.74 -29.59
N PRO A 158 2.59 4.59 -30.09
CA PRO A 158 2.69 4.27 -31.50
C PRO A 158 2.14 5.38 -32.40
N GLY A 159 2.98 5.91 -33.30
CA GLY A 159 2.63 6.97 -34.26
C GLY A 159 2.47 8.38 -33.70
N LYS A 160 2.79 8.62 -32.43
CA LYS A 160 2.65 9.95 -31.79
C LYS A 160 3.91 10.47 -31.12
N ASP A 161 5.03 9.79 -31.26
CA ASP A 161 6.28 10.06 -30.52
C ASP A 161 6.80 11.48 -30.73
N VAL A 162 6.72 12.00 -31.97
CA VAL A 162 7.18 13.34 -32.32
C VAL A 162 6.24 14.45 -31.81
N GLN A 163 4.96 14.14 -31.62
CA GLN A 163 3.96 15.12 -31.16
C GLN A 163 3.92 15.27 -29.65
N MET A 164 4.55 14.36 -28.91
CA MET A 164 4.56 14.34 -27.44
C MET A 164 5.86 14.83 -26.83
N LEU A 165 6.85 15.16 -27.64
CA LEU A 165 8.07 15.84 -27.25
C LEU A 165 7.90 17.36 -27.28
#